data_61d962ce0890f082dbae6d92a8805acb
#
_entry.id   61d962ce0890f082dbae6d92a8805acb
#
_cell.length_a   1.000
_cell.length_b   1.000
_cell.length_c   1.000
_cell.angle_alpha   90.00
_cell.angle_beta   90.00
_cell.angle_gamma   90.00
#
_symmetry.space_group_name_H-M   'P 1'
#
loop_
_entity.id
_entity.type
_entity.pdbx_description
1 polymer ?
#
loop_
_entity_poly.entity_id
_entity_poly.type
_entity_poly.pdbx_seq_one_letter_code
_entity_poly.pdbx_strand_id
1 'polypeptide(L)'
;MNPWPDLRPVLQSIPWVIVGAVATRAYMPERATKDLDILVRREDGDKVRERLEAAGYTFVTDLTVPGFLVHSPEGMEVDVVLGDDPWLDEALAHPRQDPVGFPVLDLPYLVLTKLVASRLQDVADLSRMLGLASDEELAKVRAVVTRYAPTEMDDLESLIYLGRFEMKDIHENAE
;
A
#
# COMPACT_ATOMS: atom_id res chain seq x y z
N MET A 1 -1.72 -18.70 8.22
CA MET A 1 -0.49 -18.88 7.39
C MET A 1 -0.48 -17.71 6.42
N ASN A 2 0.62 -16.95 6.33
CA ASN A 2 0.71 -15.86 5.37
C ASN A 2 0.85 -16.45 3.96
N PRO A 3 -0.04 -16.16 3.01
CA PRO A 3 0.05 -16.71 1.65
C PRO A 3 1.12 -16.02 0.79
N TRP A 4 1.61 -14.85 1.22
CA TRP A 4 2.50 -14.00 0.42
C TRP A 4 3.96 -14.40 0.55
N PRO A 5 4.76 -14.31 -0.54
CA PRO A 5 6.18 -14.62 -0.49
C PRO A 5 6.92 -13.64 0.44
N ASP A 6 7.88 -14.15 1.21
CA ASP A 6 8.72 -13.32 2.06
C ASP A 6 9.87 -12.71 1.26
N LEU A 7 9.75 -11.44 0.90
CA LEU A 7 10.75 -10.72 0.14
C LEU A 7 11.88 -10.12 1.00
N ARG A 8 11.78 -10.16 2.34
CA ARG A 8 12.80 -9.59 3.24
C ARG A 8 14.19 -10.20 3.04
N PRO A 9 14.36 -11.53 2.91
CA PRO A 9 15.67 -12.11 2.63
C PRO A 9 16.14 -11.84 1.20
N VAL A 10 15.23 -11.66 0.23
CA VAL A 10 15.56 -11.43 -1.19
C VAL A 10 16.02 -9.99 -1.41
N LEU A 11 15.30 -9.03 -0.84
CA LEU A 11 15.52 -7.59 -1.03
C LEU A 11 16.34 -6.97 0.11
N GLN A 12 17.20 -7.72 0.77
CA GLN A 12 18.11 -7.20 1.80
C GLN A 12 18.86 -5.95 1.29
N SER A 13 18.95 -4.93 2.13
CA SER A 13 19.60 -3.64 1.83
C SER A 13 18.99 -2.79 0.71
N ILE A 14 17.87 -3.20 0.13
CA ILE A 14 17.08 -2.38 -0.78
C ILE A 14 15.82 -1.96 -0.02
N PRO A 15 15.53 -0.67 0.17
CA PRO A 15 14.30 -0.22 0.80
C PRO A 15 13.08 -0.55 -0.09
N TRP A 16 12.06 -1.17 0.49
CA TRP A 16 10.81 -1.52 -0.17
C TRP A 16 9.67 -1.58 0.83
N VAL A 17 8.45 -1.42 0.34
CA VAL A 17 7.22 -1.56 1.14
C VAL A 17 6.14 -2.24 0.32
N ILE A 18 5.26 -2.98 0.99
CA ILE A 18 4.01 -3.46 0.40
C ILE A 18 3.06 -2.27 0.23
N VAL A 19 2.41 -2.22 -0.92
CA VAL A 19 1.37 -1.24 -1.27
C VAL A 19 0.08 -1.95 -1.69
N GLY A 20 -0.83 -1.26 -2.31
CA GLY A 20 -2.05 -1.87 -2.88
C GLY A 20 -2.98 -2.51 -1.84
N ALA A 21 -3.57 -3.64 -2.21
CA ALA A 21 -4.58 -4.31 -1.40
C ALA A 21 -4.00 -4.98 -0.16
N VAL A 22 -2.84 -5.63 -0.28
CA VAL A 22 -2.22 -6.34 0.84
C VAL A 22 -1.80 -5.38 1.96
N ALA A 23 -1.35 -4.16 1.62
CA ALA A 23 -0.99 -3.15 2.60
C ALA A 23 -2.16 -2.74 3.52
N THR A 24 -3.39 -2.81 3.03
CA THR A 24 -4.58 -2.39 3.82
C THR A 24 -4.78 -3.21 5.07
N ARG A 25 -4.26 -4.45 5.13
CA ARG A 25 -4.38 -5.33 6.32
C ARG A 25 -3.68 -4.80 7.57
N ALA A 26 -2.81 -3.81 7.43
CA ALA A 26 -2.24 -3.10 8.57
C ALA A 26 -3.23 -2.11 9.23
N TYR A 27 -4.34 -1.77 8.54
CA TYR A 27 -5.24 -0.69 8.91
C TYR A 27 -6.71 -1.09 8.97
N MET A 28 -7.08 -2.21 8.36
CA MET A 28 -8.44 -2.73 8.35
C MET A 28 -8.43 -4.26 8.20
N PRO A 29 -9.55 -4.98 8.42
CA PRO A 29 -9.63 -6.41 8.15
C PRO A 29 -9.22 -6.74 6.71
N GLU A 30 -8.41 -7.80 6.56
CA GLU A 30 -7.87 -8.23 5.26
C GLU A 30 -9.00 -8.58 4.29
N ARG A 31 -8.86 -8.16 3.05
CA ARG A 31 -9.72 -8.57 1.94
C ARG A 31 -8.97 -9.45 0.94
N ALA A 32 -9.71 -10.27 0.22
CA ALA A 32 -9.12 -11.12 -0.82
C ALA A 32 -8.49 -10.28 -1.94
N THR A 33 -7.27 -10.63 -2.32
CA THR A 33 -6.56 -10.16 -3.51
C THR A 33 -5.75 -11.30 -4.09
N LYS A 34 -5.29 -11.18 -5.33
CA LYS A 34 -4.57 -12.23 -6.07
C LYS A 34 -3.09 -11.93 -6.20
N ASP A 35 -2.72 -10.69 -6.06
CA ASP A 35 -1.41 -10.10 -6.33
C ASP A 35 -0.83 -9.44 -5.09
N LEU A 36 0.48 -9.41 -5.03
CA LEU A 36 1.26 -8.66 -4.05
C LEU A 36 1.90 -7.47 -4.76
N ASP A 37 1.52 -6.26 -4.39
CA ASP A 37 2.15 -5.04 -4.90
C ASP A 37 3.26 -4.59 -3.95
N ILE A 38 4.45 -4.33 -4.47
CA ILE A 38 5.53 -3.68 -3.73
C ILE A 38 5.97 -2.39 -4.42
N LEU A 39 6.40 -1.43 -3.62
CA LEU A 39 6.91 -0.14 -4.09
C LEU A 39 8.39 -0.03 -3.72
N VAL A 40 9.21 0.31 -4.71
CA VAL A 40 10.65 0.56 -4.59
C VAL A 40 11.01 1.85 -5.31
N ARG A 41 12.22 2.38 -5.06
CA ARG A 41 12.73 3.49 -5.86
C ARG A 41 12.93 3.06 -7.31
N ARG A 42 12.67 3.96 -8.23
CA ARG A 42 12.91 3.73 -9.67
C ARG A 42 14.36 3.37 -9.94
N GLU A 43 15.29 4.03 -9.29
CA GLU A 43 16.74 3.77 -9.44
C GLU A 43 17.18 2.38 -8.95
N ASP A 44 16.41 1.76 -8.04
CA ASP A 44 16.68 0.41 -7.54
C ASP A 44 16.06 -0.69 -8.41
N GLY A 45 15.25 -0.35 -9.44
CA GLY A 45 14.44 -1.29 -10.22
C GLY A 45 15.25 -2.45 -10.83
N ASP A 46 16.36 -2.14 -11.50
CA ASP A 46 17.21 -3.17 -12.12
C ASP A 46 17.80 -4.11 -11.06
N LYS A 47 18.27 -3.56 -9.94
CA LYS A 47 18.82 -4.34 -8.83
C LYS A 47 17.75 -5.22 -8.16
N VAL A 48 16.53 -4.72 -8.01
CA VAL A 48 15.39 -5.50 -7.50
C VAL A 48 15.11 -6.66 -8.44
N ARG A 49 15.07 -6.42 -9.75
CA ARG A 49 14.84 -7.45 -10.75
C ARG A 49 15.92 -8.54 -10.69
N GLU A 50 17.18 -8.17 -10.68
CA GLU A 50 18.30 -9.12 -10.56
C GLU A 50 18.20 -9.98 -9.29
N ARG A 51 17.83 -9.38 -8.14
CA ARG A 51 17.67 -10.10 -6.87
C ARG A 51 16.50 -11.08 -6.90
N LEU A 52 15.38 -10.68 -7.48
CA LEU A 52 14.20 -11.54 -7.64
C LEU A 52 14.52 -12.70 -8.57
N GLU A 53 15.15 -12.47 -9.73
CA GLU A 53 15.54 -13.52 -10.67
C GLU A 53 16.53 -14.51 -10.03
N ALA A 54 17.53 -14.02 -9.27
CA ALA A 54 18.46 -14.86 -8.53
C ALA A 54 17.78 -15.72 -7.43
N ALA A 55 16.64 -15.26 -6.91
CA ALA A 55 15.80 -15.98 -5.95
C ALA A 55 14.75 -16.91 -6.61
N GLY A 56 14.81 -17.07 -7.95
CA GLY A 56 13.93 -17.98 -8.68
C GLY A 56 12.60 -17.36 -9.15
N TYR A 57 12.42 -16.04 -9.02
CA TYR A 57 11.26 -15.37 -9.61
C TYR A 57 11.42 -15.26 -11.12
N THR A 58 10.31 -15.33 -11.84
CA THR A 58 10.28 -15.27 -13.30
C THR A 58 9.62 -13.97 -13.76
N PHE A 59 10.31 -13.19 -14.57
CA PHE A 59 9.74 -12.01 -15.21
C PHE A 59 8.59 -12.41 -16.15
N VAL A 60 7.50 -11.66 -16.10
CA VAL A 60 6.31 -11.89 -16.94
C VAL A 60 6.14 -10.78 -17.96
N THR A 61 5.99 -9.53 -17.51
CA THR A 61 5.76 -8.37 -18.38
C THR A 61 6.05 -7.07 -17.64
N ASP A 62 6.20 -6.00 -18.40
CA ASP A 62 6.19 -4.64 -17.83
C ASP A 62 4.74 -4.24 -17.47
N LEU A 63 4.59 -3.43 -16.43
CA LEU A 63 3.29 -2.86 -16.03
C LEU A 63 2.92 -1.66 -16.92
N THR A 64 1.66 -1.26 -16.89
CA THR A 64 1.20 -0.02 -17.54
C THR A 64 1.70 1.25 -16.84
N VAL A 65 2.07 1.14 -15.57
CA VAL A 65 2.81 2.14 -14.79
C VAL A 65 4.28 1.74 -14.75
N PRO A 66 5.22 2.63 -14.39
CA PRO A 66 6.61 2.23 -14.21
C PRO A 66 6.73 1.04 -13.25
N GLY A 67 7.25 -0.08 -13.76
CA GLY A 67 7.33 -1.32 -12.98
C GLY A 67 7.21 -2.57 -13.83
N PHE A 68 7.22 -3.72 -13.16
CA PHE A 68 7.15 -5.02 -13.82
C PHE A 68 6.47 -6.07 -12.93
N LEU A 69 5.85 -7.06 -13.57
CA LEU A 69 5.26 -8.23 -12.94
C LEU A 69 6.25 -9.40 -12.95
N VAL A 70 6.38 -10.08 -11.83
CA VAL A 70 7.08 -11.35 -11.72
C VAL A 70 6.18 -12.41 -11.08
N HIS A 71 6.44 -13.69 -11.39
CA HIS A 71 5.89 -14.82 -10.63
C HIS A 71 6.91 -15.32 -9.62
N SER A 72 6.47 -15.55 -8.39
CA SER A 72 7.27 -16.22 -7.37
C SER A 72 7.51 -17.70 -7.76
N PRO A 73 8.47 -18.41 -7.13
CA PRO A 73 8.66 -19.84 -7.34
C PRO A 73 7.39 -20.68 -7.10
N GLU A 74 6.49 -20.21 -6.26
CA GLU A 74 5.19 -20.85 -5.96
C GLU A 74 4.07 -20.40 -6.89
N GLY A 75 4.37 -19.53 -7.89
CA GLY A 75 3.41 -19.04 -8.89
C GLY A 75 2.55 -17.85 -8.45
N MET A 76 2.91 -17.17 -7.37
CA MET A 76 2.23 -15.94 -6.93
C MET A 76 2.65 -14.76 -7.80
N GLU A 77 1.69 -13.92 -8.18
CA GLU A 77 1.96 -12.66 -8.88
C GLU A 77 2.49 -11.60 -7.91
N VAL A 78 3.59 -10.97 -8.29
CA VAL A 78 4.20 -9.85 -7.57
C VAL A 78 4.42 -8.69 -8.52
N ASP A 79 3.70 -7.60 -8.30
CA ASP A 79 3.85 -6.35 -9.03
C ASP A 79 4.91 -5.48 -8.34
N VAL A 80 5.98 -5.20 -9.05
CA VAL A 80 7.05 -4.30 -8.59
C VAL A 80 6.80 -2.93 -9.21
N VAL A 81 6.28 -2.00 -8.41
CA VAL A 81 6.04 -0.61 -8.82
C VAL A 81 7.28 0.23 -8.55
N LEU A 82 7.70 1.00 -9.55
CA LEU A 82 8.88 1.88 -9.50
C LEU A 82 8.45 3.33 -9.29
N GLY A 83 8.70 3.85 -8.09
CA GLY A 83 8.34 5.22 -7.71
C GLY A 83 9.51 6.20 -7.80
N ASP A 84 9.18 7.46 -8.04
CA ASP A 84 10.10 8.61 -7.99
C ASP A 84 9.42 9.85 -7.39
N ASP A 85 8.34 9.64 -6.66
CA ASP A 85 7.58 10.69 -5.99
C ASP A 85 8.41 11.40 -4.91
N PRO A 86 8.19 12.71 -4.67
CA PRO A 86 8.94 13.47 -3.67
C PRO A 86 8.81 12.97 -2.22
N TRP A 87 7.77 12.19 -1.93
CA TRP A 87 7.51 11.62 -0.60
C TRP A 87 8.11 10.22 -0.40
N LEU A 88 8.58 9.57 -1.46
CA LEU A 88 8.93 8.14 -1.45
C LEU A 88 10.05 7.82 -0.47
N ASP A 89 11.11 8.62 -0.41
CA ASP A 89 12.25 8.39 0.48
C ASP A 89 11.85 8.40 1.95
N GLU A 90 10.98 9.33 2.34
CA GLU A 90 10.45 9.41 3.70
C GLU A 90 9.57 8.20 4.02
N ALA A 91 8.71 7.80 3.08
CA ALA A 91 7.84 6.65 3.25
C ALA A 91 8.62 5.32 3.35
N LEU A 92 9.67 5.14 2.56
CA LEU A 92 10.53 3.96 2.63
C LEU A 92 11.40 3.90 3.89
N ALA A 93 11.73 5.06 4.48
CA ALA A 93 12.49 5.13 5.73
C ALA A 93 11.65 4.78 6.97
N HIS A 94 10.32 4.94 6.90
CA HIS A 94 9.41 4.78 8.03
C HIS A 94 8.20 3.88 7.70
N PRO A 95 8.43 2.62 7.28
CA PRO A 95 7.34 1.70 6.96
C PRO A 95 6.56 1.32 8.23
N ARG A 96 5.26 1.07 8.07
CA ARG A 96 4.46 0.39 9.09
C ARG A 96 4.78 -1.11 9.05
N GLN A 97 4.72 -1.78 10.19
CA GLN A 97 4.73 -3.25 10.22
C GLN A 97 3.30 -3.76 10.21
N ASP A 98 3.00 -4.70 9.31
CA ASP A 98 1.72 -5.39 9.32
C ASP A 98 1.67 -6.46 10.45
N PRO A 99 0.52 -7.14 10.67
CA PRO A 99 0.40 -8.12 11.74
C PRO A 99 1.39 -9.30 11.68
N VAL A 100 2.00 -9.57 10.52
CA VAL A 100 3.01 -10.63 10.34
C VAL A 100 4.44 -10.09 10.18
N GLY A 101 4.63 -8.79 10.38
CA GLY A 101 5.94 -8.14 10.40
C GLY A 101 6.49 -7.78 9.01
N PHE A 102 5.65 -7.69 7.98
CA PHE A 102 6.07 -7.16 6.69
C PHE A 102 6.04 -5.62 6.66
N PRO A 103 6.99 -4.98 5.96
CA PRO A 103 6.98 -3.54 5.79
C PRO A 103 5.86 -3.14 4.83
N VAL A 104 4.90 -2.36 5.29
CA VAL A 104 3.82 -1.80 4.48
C VAL A 104 3.91 -0.28 4.45
N LEU A 105 3.41 0.32 3.40
CA LEU A 105 3.33 1.77 3.27
C LEU A 105 2.52 2.36 4.42
N ASP A 106 3.07 3.38 5.10
CA ASP A 106 2.36 4.02 6.21
C ASP A 106 1.07 4.69 5.76
N LEU A 107 0.08 4.73 6.64
CA LEU A 107 -1.30 5.14 6.33
C LEU A 107 -1.39 6.45 5.53
N PRO A 108 -0.69 7.54 5.87
CA PRO A 108 -0.78 8.79 5.13
C PRO A 108 -0.43 8.64 3.64
N TYR A 109 0.59 7.87 3.33
CA TYR A 109 1.04 7.66 1.94
C TYR A 109 0.19 6.61 1.22
N LEU A 110 -0.31 5.57 1.92
CA LEU A 110 -1.23 4.61 1.34
C LEU A 110 -2.55 5.30 0.96
N VAL A 111 -3.06 6.19 1.81
CA VAL A 111 -4.23 7.02 1.50
C VAL A 111 -3.95 7.93 0.32
N LEU A 112 -2.82 8.63 0.29
CA LEU A 112 -2.42 9.49 -0.81
C LEU A 112 -2.42 8.75 -2.16
N THR A 113 -1.77 7.57 -2.22
CA THR A 113 -1.69 6.78 -3.47
C THR A 113 -3.06 6.30 -3.93
N LYS A 114 -3.93 5.90 -3.01
CA LYS A 114 -5.29 5.44 -3.34
C LYS A 114 -6.22 6.58 -3.75
N LEU A 115 -6.12 7.75 -3.13
CA LEU A 115 -6.86 8.96 -3.55
C LEU A 115 -6.51 9.36 -4.99
N VAL A 116 -5.22 9.45 -5.30
CA VAL A 116 -4.75 9.81 -6.64
C VAL A 116 -5.14 8.76 -7.69
N ALA A 117 -5.09 7.46 -7.35
CA ALA A 117 -5.51 6.38 -8.25
C ALA A 117 -7.02 6.37 -8.51
N SER A 118 -7.83 6.76 -7.53
CA SER A 118 -9.28 7.00 -7.62
C SER A 118 -10.11 5.87 -8.25
N ARG A 119 -9.70 4.61 -8.08
CA ARG A 119 -10.44 3.43 -8.55
C ARG A 119 -11.59 3.13 -7.57
N LEU A 120 -12.67 2.51 -8.06
CA LEU A 120 -13.83 2.15 -7.21
C LEU A 120 -13.43 1.32 -5.99
N GLN A 121 -12.51 0.38 -6.16
CA GLN A 121 -12.02 -0.44 -5.05
C GLN A 121 -11.21 0.38 -4.04
N ASP A 122 -10.47 1.39 -4.50
CA ASP A 122 -9.70 2.28 -3.62
C ASP A 122 -10.61 3.14 -2.75
N VAL A 123 -11.76 3.59 -3.27
CA VAL A 123 -12.78 4.33 -2.50
C VAL A 123 -13.31 3.50 -1.33
N ALA A 124 -13.62 2.22 -1.55
CA ALA A 124 -14.09 1.33 -0.49
C ALA A 124 -13.01 1.05 0.57
N ASP A 125 -11.76 0.83 0.15
CA ASP A 125 -10.61 0.65 1.05
C ASP A 125 -10.37 1.92 1.89
N LEU A 126 -10.41 3.09 1.24
CA LEU A 126 -10.23 4.40 1.88
C LEU A 126 -11.28 4.67 2.95
N SER A 127 -12.57 4.49 2.63
CA SER A 127 -13.66 4.69 3.60
C SER A 127 -13.42 3.85 4.86
N ARG A 128 -13.08 2.56 4.70
CA ARG A 128 -12.84 1.66 5.83
C ARG A 128 -11.60 2.04 6.64
N MET A 129 -10.45 2.25 5.99
CA MET A 129 -9.22 2.60 6.70
C MET A 129 -9.38 3.92 7.46
N LEU A 130 -9.95 4.95 6.81
CA LEU A 130 -10.17 6.26 7.41
C LEU A 130 -11.20 6.24 8.55
N GLY A 131 -12.23 5.39 8.43
CA GLY A 131 -13.22 5.19 9.49
C GLY A 131 -12.62 4.56 10.75
N LEU A 132 -11.64 3.69 10.62
CA LEU A 132 -10.95 2.98 11.71
C LEU A 132 -9.76 3.77 12.27
N ALA A 133 -9.21 4.73 11.52
CA ALA A 133 -8.05 5.50 11.92
C ALA A 133 -8.33 6.39 13.15
N SER A 134 -7.34 6.54 14.02
CA SER A 134 -7.39 7.49 15.13
C SER A 134 -7.33 8.95 14.64
N ASP A 135 -7.72 9.89 15.49
CA ASP A 135 -7.65 11.32 15.15
C ASP A 135 -6.19 11.79 14.92
N GLU A 136 -5.22 11.18 15.60
CA GLU A 136 -3.79 11.44 15.37
C GLU A 136 -3.35 10.95 13.98
N GLU A 137 -3.76 9.74 13.57
CA GLU A 137 -3.48 9.21 12.24
C GLU A 137 -4.16 10.06 11.16
N LEU A 138 -5.41 10.48 11.35
CA LEU A 138 -6.11 11.37 10.42
C LEU A 138 -5.42 12.73 10.29
N ALA A 139 -4.85 13.27 11.37
CA ALA A 139 -4.08 14.51 11.29
C ALA A 139 -2.83 14.34 10.41
N LYS A 140 -2.12 13.22 10.51
CA LYS A 140 -0.97 12.88 9.65
C LYS A 140 -1.40 12.70 8.19
N VAL A 141 -2.51 12.00 7.94
CA VAL A 141 -3.09 11.84 6.60
C VAL A 141 -3.39 13.21 5.98
N ARG A 142 -4.10 14.09 6.69
CA ARG A 142 -4.41 15.44 6.20
C ARG A 142 -3.15 16.24 5.86
N ALA A 143 -2.12 16.17 6.70
CA ALA A 143 -0.85 16.87 6.46
C ALA A 143 -0.17 16.39 5.16
N VAL A 144 -0.12 15.08 4.92
CA VAL A 144 0.48 14.50 3.72
C VAL A 144 -0.35 14.85 2.48
N VAL A 145 -1.67 14.68 2.51
CA VAL A 145 -2.54 15.00 1.36
C VAL A 145 -2.52 16.50 1.05
N THR A 146 -2.56 17.37 2.06
CA THR A 146 -2.42 18.82 1.86
C THR A 146 -1.10 19.17 1.14
N ARG A 147 -0.02 18.48 1.49
CA ARG A 147 1.31 18.76 0.92
C ARG A 147 1.47 18.27 -0.51
N TYR A 148 0.98 17.07 -0.82
CA TYR A 148 1.31 16.38 -2.07
C TYR A 148 0.15 16.25 -3.05
N ALA A 149 -1.11 16.36 -2.61
CA ALA A 149 -2.30 16.31 -3.43
C ALA A 149 -3.41 17.21 -2.86
N PRO A 150 -3.19 18.53 -2.75
CA PRO A 150 -4.15 19.44 -2.12
C PRO A 150 -5.52 19.48 -2.81
N THR A 151 -5.61 19.12 -4.07
CA THR A 151 -6.87 19.04 -4.83
C THR A 151 -7.77 17.88 -4.34
N GLU A 152 -7.19 16.87 -3.68
CA GLU A 152 -7.92 15.70 -3.18
C GLU A 152 -8.47 15.89 -1.75
N MET A 153 -8.31 17.08 -1.15
CA MET A 153 -8.72 17.31 0.24
C MET A 153 -10.23 17.20 0.46
N ASP A 154 -11.05 17.66 -0.47
CA ASP A 154 -12.51 17.59 -0.36
C ASP A 154 -12.98 16.12 -0.42
N ASP A 155 -12.38 15.32 -1.28
CA ASP A 155 -12.65 13.88 -1.38
C ASP A 155 -12.17 13.15 -0.13
N LEU A 156 -10.99 13.50 0.40
CA LEU A 156 -10.49 12.96 1.66
C LEU A 156 -11.46 13.20 2.81
N GLU A 157 -11.92 14.44 3.02
CA GLU A 157 -12.84 14.76 4.12
C GLU A 157 -14.20 14.06 3.96
N SER A 158 -14.68 13.93 2.72
CA SER A 158 -15.90 13.19 2.42
C SER A 158 -15.77 11.70 2.77
N LEU A 159 -14.62 11.09 2.48
CA LEU A 159 -14.34 9.69 2.80
C LEU A 159 -14.13 9.46 4.29
N ILE A 160 -13.50 10.40 5.00
CA ILE A 160 -13.40 10.35 6.47
C ILE A 160 -14.81 10.38 7.10
N TYR A 161 -15.66 11.29 6.63
CA TYR A 161 -17.03 11.41 7.13
C TYR A 161 -17.82 10.11 6.89
N LEU A 162 -17.77 9.57 5.67
CA LEU A 162 -18.42 8.32 5.29
C LEU A 162 -17.93 7.14 6.15
N GLY A 163 -16.63 6.98 6.26
CA GLY A 163 -16.05 5.89 7.05
C GLY A 163 -16.41 5.97 8.53
N ARG A 164 -16.42 7.16 9.11
CA ARG A 164 -16.85 7.36 10.51
C ARG A 164 -18.34 7.06 10.69
N PHE A 165 -19.17 7.39 9.72
CA PHE A 165 -20.59 7.09 9.74
C PHE A 165 -20.84 5.58 9.69
N GLU A 166 -20.22 4.87 8.75
CA GLU A 166 -20.33 3.41 8.62
C GLU A 166 -19.87 2.66 9.89
N MET A 167 -18.81 3.14 10.55
CA MET A 167 -18.31 2.51 11.78
C MET A 167 -19.26 2.69 12.97
N LYS A 168 -20.01 3.79 13.05
CA LYS A 168 -21.04 3.99 14.09
C LYS A 168 -22.20 3.02 13.92
N ASP A 169 -22.70 2.86 12.71
CA ASP A 169 -23.80 1.95 12.40
C ASP A 169 -23.47 0.49 12.74
N ILE A 170 -22.22 0.08 12.55
CA ILE A 170 -21.75 -1.27 12.90
C ILE A 170 -21.78 -1.50 14.42
N HIS A 171 -21.41 -0.51 15.23
CA HIS A 171 -21.42 -0.62 16.69
C HIS A 171 -22.84 -0.63 17.26
N GLU A 172 -23.74 0.19 16.73
CA GLU A 172 -25.13 0.28 17.18
C GLU A 172 -25.95 -0.99 16.82
N ASN A 173 -25.59 -1.71 15.77
CA ASN A 173 -26.26 -2.95 15.36
C ASN A 173 -25.65 -4.22 15.99
N ALA A 174 -24.57 -4.10 16.76
CA ALA A 174 -23.89 -5.21 17.43
C ALA A 174 -24.26 -5.34 18.94
N GLU A 175 -25.06 -4.39 19.46
CA GLU A 175 -25.68 -4.43 20.82
C GLU A 175 -27.13 -4.95 20.73
#